data_7585cfd59e94397c60c50cd8b809bcb2
#
_entry.id   7585cfd59e94397c60c50cd8b809bcb2
#
_cell.length_a   1.000
_cell.length_b   1.000
_cell.length_c   1.000
_cell.angle_alpha   90.00
_cell.angle_beta   90.00
_cell.angle_gamma   90.00
#
_symmetry.space_group_name_H-M   'P 1'
#
loop_
_entity.id
_entity.type
_entity.pdbx_description
1 polymer ?
#
loop_
_entity_poly.entity_id
_entity_poly.type
_entity_poly.pdbx_seq_one_letter_code
_entity_poly.pdbx_strand_id
1 'polypeptide(L)'
;MSSITLPAKANEHPQVRTLNILRDLSPVADLIELCFSPTMDQDGQRYLSDMRRASHDDKFLSWANHMAESTSLPLTGYVWEENNKIVGNASLIPFRDQGKRIYLIANVATHPDHRRRGIGRILTQRAMEHARSKKATAIWLHVRDDNPGAIKLYADLGFQEIARRTNWQANPDLSFPKPATDIEINLRHPRFWAQQLDWLRRLYPDNLSWYQPLNINALKPGLINWLYRLFMDFNIKQWAAVSKRDGENLLATLTWMPQGGRTEAIYAATRSLVLPKESRDDVSGAEALTQLLIHVRRALANHPTLSLDYPAGEMTDAILAAGFKPRRTLIWMRA
;
A
#
# COMPACT_ATOMS: atom_id res chain seq x y z
N MET A 1 53.02 -0.25 15.87
CA MET A 1 51.74 -0.67 15.26
C MET A 1 51.06 0.56 14.73
N SER A 2 51.20 0.82 13.43
CA SER A 2 50.65 2.00 12.78
C SER A 2 49.14 1.76 12.50
N SER A 3 48.29 2.54 13.14
CA SER A 3 46.86 2.59 12.84
C SER A 3 46.67 3.16 11.45
N ILE A 4 46.25 2.34 10.50
CA ILE A 4 45.80 2.81 9.20
C ILE A 4 44.40 3.39 9.43
N THR A 5 44.34 4.71 9.57
CA THR A 5 43.05 5.47 9.52
C THR A 5 42.60 5.49 8.07
N LEU A 6 41.59 4.67 7.73
CA LEU A 6 40.94 4.75 6.45
C LEU A 6 40.31 6.16 6.30
N PRO A 7 40.61 6.89 5.20
CA PRO A 7 40.02 8.19 5.00
C PRO A 7 38.51 8.06 4.92
N ALA A 8 37.78 8.89 5.67
CA ALA A 8 36.35 9.07 5.52
C ALA A 8 36.09 9.32 4.05
N LYS A 9 35.24 8.48 3.40
CA LYS A 9 34.80 8.69 2.01
C LYS A 9 34.29 10.13 1.89
N ALA A 10 35.09 10.98 1.24
CA ALA A 10 34.67 12.32 0.89
C ALA A 10 33.33 12.22 0.13
N ASN A 11 32.42 13.14 0.41
CA ASN A 11 31.12 13.19 -0.29
C ASN A 11 31.38 13.32 -1.79
N GLU A 12 31.30 12.20 -2.53
CA GLU A 12 31.48 12.16 -3.99
C GLU A 12 30.48 13.09 -4.73
N HIS A 13 29.40 13.48 -4.05
CA HIS A 13 28.35 14.33 -4.57
C HIS A 13 28.01 15.44 -3.57
N PRO A 14 28.66 16.62 -3.66
CA PRO A 14 28.44 17.74 -2.75
C PRO A 14 27.02 18.30 -2.81
N GLN A 15 26.27 18.02 -3.87
CA GLN A 15 24.86 18.41 -4.05
C GLN A 15 23.91 17.57 -3.18
N VAL A 16 24.33 16.39 -2.70
CA VAL A 16 23.51 15.52 -1.87
C VAL A 16 23.64 15.91 -0.41
N ARG A 17 22.51 16.18 0.22
CA ARG A 17 22.43 16.42 1.65
C ARG A 17 21.20 15.75 2.26
N THR A 18 21.18 15.65 3.58
CA THR A 18 19.99 15.20 4.32
C THR A 18 18.85 16.20 4.16
N LEU A 19 17.62 15.67 4.12
CA LEU A 19 16.40 16.47 4.16
C LEU A 19 16.36 17.27 5.47
N ASN A 20 16.12 18.56 5.38
CA ASN A 20 15.86 19.44 6.51
C ASN A 20 14.37 19.79 6.55
N ILE A 21 13.63 19.22 7.51
CA ILE A 21 12.18 19.37 7.61
C ILE A 21 11.77 20.83 7.71
N LEU A 22 12.57 21.66 8.40
CA LEU A 22 12.23 23.06 8.67
C LEU A 22 12.20 23.93 7.40
N ARG A 23 12.91 23.54 6.34
CA ARG A 23 13.02 24.35 5.12
C ARG A 23 12.61 23.63 3.84
N ASP A 24 12.67 22.29 3.82
CA ASP A 24 12.61 21.55 2.57
C ASP A 24 11.23 20.97 2.27
N LEU A 25 10.31 20.91 3.25
CA LEU A 25 9.00 20.26 3.04
C LEU A 25 8.20 20.86 1.89
N SER A 26 8.10 22.18 1.81
CA SER A 26 7.36 22.85 0.72
C SER A 26 8.06 22.65 -0.63
N PRO A 27 9.38 22.94 -0.80
CA PRO A 27 10.08 22.67 -2.05
C PRO A 27 10.04 21.20 -2.50
N VAL A 28 10.07 20.26 -1.55
CA VAL A 28 9.94 18.83 -1.86
C VAL A 28 8.51 18.50 -2.32
N ALA A 29 7.47 19.09 -1.69
CA ALA A 29 6.09 18.92 -2.14
C ALA A 29 5.91 19.42 -3.58
N ASP A 30 6.50 20.57 -3.92
CA ASP A 30 6.44 21.17 -5.27
C ASP A 30 7.17 20.28 -6.30
N LEU A 31 8.32 19.71 -5.93
CA LEU A 31 9.05 18.77 -6.79
C LEU A 31 8.24 17.47 -7.01
N ILE A 32 7.60 16.94 -5.96
CA ILE A 32 6.77 15.74 -6.06
C ILE A 32 5.57 16.03 -6.98
N GLU A 33 4.90 17.16 -6.80
CA GLU A 33 3.78 17.56 -7.66
C GLU A 33 4.22 17.65 -9.11
N LEU A 34 5.31 18.37 -9.38
CA LEU A 34 5.86 18.51 -10.74
C LEU A 34 6.16 17.15 -11.39
N CYS A 35 6.71 16.20 -10.61
CA CYS A 35 7.12 14.90 -11.14
C CYS A 35 5.97 13.92 -11.33
N PHE A 36 4.93 13.99 -10.50
CA PHE A 36 3.87 12.96 -10.45
C PHE A 36 2.47 13.47 -10.79
N SER A 37 2.27 14.77 -10.99
CA SER A 37 0.96 15.39 -11.29
C SER A 37 0.15 14.66 -12.36
N PRO A 38 0.72 14.18 -13.50
CA PRO A 38 -0.06 13.49 -14.53
C PRO A 38 -0.69 12.17 -14.06
N THR A 39 -0.15 11.56 -13.00
CA THR A 39 -0.59 10.24 -12.47
C THR A 39 -1.06 10.32 -11.03
N MET A 40 -1.13 11.53 -10.47
CA MET A 40 -1.48 11.76 -9.08
C MET A 40 -2.99 11.69 -8.87
N ASP A 41 -3.40 10.90 -7.92
CA ASP A 41 -4.79 10.81 -7.50
C ASP A 41 -5.14 11.81 -6.38
N GLN A 42 -6.42 11.83 -5.97
CA GLN A 42 -6.89 12.73 -4.91
C GLN A 42 -6.17 12.53 -3.57
N ASP A 43 -5.75 11.30 -3.26
CA ASP A 43 -5.01 11.01 -2.03
C ASP A 43 -3.60 11.59 -2.10
N GLY A 44 -2.95 11.50 -3.27
CA GLY A 44 -1.66 12.15 -3.54
C GLY A 44 -1.75 13.67 -3.46
N GLN A 45 -2.80 14.28 -4.03
CA GLN A 45 -3.02 15.73 -3.94
C GLN A 45 -3.22 16.18 -2.49
N ARG A 46 -3.98 15.39 -1.70
CA ARG A 46 -4.17 15.67 -0.27
C ARG A 46 -2.87 15.55 0.49
N TYR A 47 -2.11 14.48 0.25
CA TYR A 47 -0.80 14.31 0.86
C TYR A 47 0.10 15.54 0.64
N LEU A 48 0.15 16.08 -0.58
CA LEU A 48 0.92 17.30 -0.86
C LEU A 48 0.35 18.53 -0.15
N SER A 49 -0.97 18.67 -0.11
CA SER A 49 -1.64 19.75 0.63
C SER A 49 -1.30 19.69 2.13
N ASP A 50 -1.35 18.50 2.72
CA ASP A 50 -1.01 18.29 4.13
C ASP A 50 0.48 18.55 4.38
N MET A 51 1.36 18.16 3.46
CA MET A 51 2.80 18.41 3.54
C MET A 51 3.11 19.92 3.48
N ARG A 52 2.44 20.69 2.60
CA ARG A 52 2.55 22.14 2.56
C ARG A 52 1.99 22.80 3.81
N ARG A 53 0.85 22.34 4.32
CA ARG A 53 0.29 22.84 5.58
C ARG A 53 1.25 22.60 6.75
N ALA A 54 1.79 21.39 6.84
CA ALA A 54 2.77 21.01 7.85
C ALA A 54 4.05 21.87 7.80
N SER A 55 4.46 22.32 6.61
CA SER A 55 5.64 23.18 6.45
C SER A 55 5.47 24.60 7.03
N HIS A 56 4.25 25.01 7.39
CA HIS A 56 3.91 26.30 8.02
C HIS A 56 3.45 26.14 9.49
N ASP A 57 3.51 24.93 10.05
CA ASP A 57 3.14 24.67 11.44
C ASP A 57 4.41 24.48 12.29
N ASP A 58 4.81 25.54 13.00
CA ASP A 58 6.03 25.53 13.84
C ASP A 58 6.01 24.46 14.93
N LYS A 59 4.82 24.15 15.46
CA LYS A 59 4.68 23.10 16.50
C LYS A 59 4.92 21.72 15.88
N PHE A 60 4.32 21.48 14.73
CA PHE A 60 4.57 20.23 13.97
C PHE A 60 6.04 20.11 13.58
N LEU A 61 6.64 21.16 13.04
CA LEU A 61 8.05 21.17 12.61
C LEU A 61 9.00 20.89 13.77
N SER A 62 8.78 21.52 14.93
CA SER A 62 9.58 21.26 16.13
C SER A 62 9.46 19.82 16.61
N TRP A 63 8.24 19.28 16.68
CA TRP A 63 7.98 17.88 17.03
C TRP A 63 8.61 16.93 16.00
N ALA A 64 8.39 17.17 14.72
CA ALA A 64 8.86 16.35 13.63
C ALA A 64 10.38 16.23 13.58
N ASN A 65 11.09 17.33 13.88
CA ASN A 65 12.56 17.34 13.92
C ASN A 65 13.13 16.39 15.00
N HIS A 66 12.42 16.21 16.11
CA HIS A 66 12.82 15.28 17.18
C HIS A 66 12.35 13.84 16.94
N MET A 67 11.23 13.66 16.24
CA MET A 67 10.56 12.37 16.10
C MET A 67 10.69 11.71 14.73
N ALA A 68 11.43 12.33 13.79
CA ALA A 68 11.50 11.91 12.40
C ALA A 68 11.89 10.43 12.20
N GLU A 69 12.80 9.91 13.03
CA GLU A 69 13.26 8.50 12.98
C GLU A 69 12.35 7.53 13.75
N SER A 70 11.35 8.04 14.45
CA SER A 70 10.46 7.24 15.32
C SER A 70 9.05 7.12 14.78
N THR A 71 8.68 7.94 13.80
CA THR A 71 7.35 7.99 13.21
C THR A 71 7.34 7.37 11.82
N SER A 72 6.27 6.69 11.44
CA SER A 72 6.07 6.17 10.09
C SER A 72 5.62 7.29 9.12
N LEU A 73 6.32 8.42 9.15
CA LEU A 73 6.11 9.57 8.28
C LEU A 73 7.36 9.83 7.43
N PRO A 74 7.25 10.41 6.23
CA PRO A 74 8.38 10.69 5.33
C PRO A 74 9.14 11.96 5.74
N LEU A 75 9.59 12.01 6.99
CA LEU A 75 10.26 13.15 7.60
C LEU A 75 11.79 13.08 7.52
N THR A 76 12.33 11.95 7.06
CA THR A 76 13.76 11.75 6.81
C THR A 76 14.02 11.45 5.34
N GLY A 77 15.24 11.63 4.89
CA GLY A 77 15.63 11.33 3.52
C GLY A 77 16.81 12.17 3.04
N TYR A 78 16.94 12.21 1.73
CA TYR A 78 18.00 12.93 1.05
C TYR A 78 17.44 13.76 -0.09
N VAL A 79 18.02 14.93 -0.27
CA VAL A 79 17.72 15.83 -1.37
C VAL A 79 18.96 16.09 -2.20
N TRP A 80 18.75 16.38 -3.49
CA TRP A 80 19.77 16.92 -4.38
C TRP A 80 19.49 18.38 -4.58
N GLU A 81 20.43 19.23 -4.17
CA GLU A 81 20.32 20.69 -4.26
C GLU A 81 21.32 21.23 -5.27
N GLU A 82 20.84 22.01 -6.24
CA GLU A 82 21.65 22.76 -7.19
C GLU A 82 21.16 24.22 -7.24
N ASN A 83 22.08 25.19 -7.15
CA ASN A 83 21.75 26.61 -7.19
C ASN A 83 20.63 27.00 -6.19
N ASN A 84 20.69 26.50 -4.98
CA ASN A 84 19.71 26.68 -3.92
C ASN A 84 18.29 26.16 -4.27
N LYS A 85 18.17 25.27 -5.25
CA LYS A 85 16.90 24.62 -5.60
C LYS A 85 16.99 23.11 -5.38
N ILE A 86 15.96 22.53 -4.83
CA ILE A 86 15.84 21.08 -4.71
C ILE A 86 15.39 20.54 -6.06
N VAL A 87 16.25 19.75 -6.71
CA VAL A 87 15.99 19.14 -8.01
C VAL A 87 15.89 17.61 -7.92
N GLY A 88 16.11 17.04 -6.73
CA GLY A 88 15.93 15.60 -6.47
C GLY A 88 15.55 15.36 -5.02
N ASN A 89 14.74 14.32 -4.79
CA ASN A 89 14.34 13.86 -3.45
C ASN A 89 14.26 12.34 -3.40
N ALA A 90 14.60 11.76 -2.24
CA ALA A 90 14.26 10.41 -1.84
C ALA A 90 13.93 10.42 -0.33
N SER A 91 12.67 10.18 0.01
CA SER A 91 12.21 10.13 1.39
C SER A 91 12.42 8.74 1.98
N LEU A 92 12.68 8.68 3.28
CA LEU A 92 12.79 7.46 4.07
C LEU A 92 11.68 7.43 5.12
N ILE A 93 10.95 6.34 5.21
CA ILE A 93 9.88 6.14 6.18
C ILE A 93 10.24 4.92 7.03
N PRO A 94 10.54 5.11 8.34
CA PRO A 94 10.82 3.99 9.23
C PRO A 94 9.53 3.30 9.68
N PHE A 95 9.55 1.98 9.71
CA PHE A 95 8.50 1.13 10.27
C PHE A 95 9.11 0.16 11.28
N ARG A 96 8.28 -0.31 12.20
CA ARG A 96 8.61 -1.39 13.13
C ARG A 96 7.57 -2.49 13.00
N ASP A 97 8.04 -3.71 12.78
CA ASP A 97 7.20 -4.90 12.73
C ASP A 97 7.84 -6.01 13.54
N GLN A 98 7.14 -6.50 14.57
CA GLN A 98 7.62 -7.57 15.46
C GLN A 98 9.09 -7.36 15.95
N GLY A 99 9.44 -6.13 16.31
CA GLY A 99 10.79 -5.75 16.74
C GLY A 99 11.80 -5.54 15.62
N LYS A 100 11.46 -5.85 14.38
CA LYS A 100 12.29 -5.61 13.20
C LYS A 100 12.15 -4.17 12.74
N ARG A 101 13.27 -3.58 12.29
CA ARG A 101 13.29 -2.25 11.70
C ARG A 101 13.25 -2.36 10.19
N ILE A 102 12.25 -1.75 9.60
CA ILE A 102 12.02 -1.73 8.15
C ILE A 102 12.06 -0.28 7.69
N TYR A 103 12.64 -0.02 6.52
CA TYR A 103 12.57 1.29 5.87
C TYR A 103 11.86 1.18 4.53
N LEU A 104 10.95 2.11 4.27
CA LEU A 104 10.35 2.32 2.96
C LEU A 104 11.00 3.55 2.32
N ILE A 105 11.61 3.37 1.16
CA ILE A 105 12.05 4.48 0.30
C ILE A 105 10.85 4.93 -0.53
N ALA A 106 10.48 6.19 -0.38
CA ALA A 106 9.32 6.78 -1.03
C ALA A 106 9.68 8.12 -1.68
N ASN A 107 8.77 8.63 -2.51
CA ASN A 107 8.89 9.96 -3.12
C ASN A 107 10.23 10.18 -3.85
N VAL A 108 10.74 9.15 -4.53
CA VAL A 108 11.95 9.30 -5.34
C VAL A 108 11.59 10.11 -6.58
N ALA A 109 11.97 11.38 -6.56
CA ALA A 109 11.66 12.36 -7.60
C ALA A 109 12.92 13.00 -8.14
N THR A 110 12.95 13.29 -9.44
CA THR A 110 14.00 14.09 -10.10
C THR A 110 13.32 15.06 -11.05
N HIS A 111 13.64 16.34 -10.89
CA HIS A 111 13.13 17.41 -11.73
C HIS A 111 13.28 17.06 -13.22
N PRO A 112 12.28 17.27 -14.08
CA PRO A 112 12.33 16.87 -15.49
C PRO A 112 13.62 17.26 -16.19
N ASP A 113 14.06 18.52 -16.04
CA ASP A 113 15.26 19.06 -16.70
C ASP A 113 16.58 18.47 -16.15
N HIS A 114 16.52 17.76 -15.02
CA HIS A 114 17.70 17.17 -14.37
C HIS A 114 17.71 15.63 -14.45
N ARG A 115 16.76 15.04 -15.20
CA ARG A 115 16.70 13.58 -15.42
C ARG A 115 17.91 13.07 -16.20
N ARG A 116 18.15 11.76 -16.17
CA ARG A 116 19.21 11.03 -16.87
C ARG A 116 20.63 11.40 -16.43
N ARG A 117 20.79 12.12 -15.33
CA ARG A 117 22.08 12.49 -14.70
C ARG A 117 22.45 11.59 -13.51
N GLY A 118 21.74 10.50 -13.28
CA GLY A 118 22.00 9.57 -12.19
C GLY A 118 21.47 10.01 -10.82
N ILE A 119 20.81 11.18 -10.71
CA ILE A 119 20.34 11.75 -9.43
C ILE A 119 19.48 10.78 -8.63
N GLY A 120 18.46 10.18 -9.26
CA GLY A 120 17.59 9.20 -8.59
C GLY A 120 18.35 7.98 -8.08
N ARG A 121 19.36 7.49 -8.82
CA ARG A 121 20.23 6.39 -8.40
C ARG A 121 21.02 6.75 -7.15
N ILE A 122 21.68 7.89 -7.16
CA ILE A 122 22.53 8.36 -6.07
C ILE A 122 21.70 8.57 -4.80
N LEU A 123 20.54 9.24 -4.92
CA LEU A 123 19.64 9.46 -3.78
C LEU A 123 19.11 8.15 -3.20
N THR A 124 18.74 7.18 -4.06
CA THR A 124 18.29 5.86 -3.61
C THR A 124 19.42 5.11 -2.90
N GLN A 125 20.65 5.15 -3.41
CA GLN A 125 21.83 4.55 -2.77
C GLN A 125 22.09 5.16 -1.38
N ARG A 126 22.04 6.49 -1.26
CA ARG A 126 22.18 7.17 0.04
C ARG A 126 21.10 6.78 1.04
N ALA A 127 19.85 6.66 0.56
CA ALA A 127 18.74 6.17 1.38
C ALA A 127 18.96 4.71 1.85
N MET A 128 19.47 3.84 0.97
CA MET A 128 19.82 2.45 1.34
C MET A 128 20.97 2.41 2.36
N GLU A 129 22.01 3.21 2.17
CA GLU A 129 23.15 3.32 3.12
C GLU A 129 22.66 3.77 4.50
N HIS A 130 21.78 4.78 4.53
CA HIS A 130 21.16 5.25 5.78
C HIS A 130 20.38 4.12 6.48
N ALA A 131 19.49 3.45 5.77
CA ALA A 131 18.71 2.35 6.33
C ALA A 131 19.61 1.24 6.90
N ARG A 132 20.69 0.88 6.19
CA ARG A 132 21.68 -0.11 6.64
C ARG A 132 22.43 0.37 7.88
N SER A 133 22.83 1.63 7.96
CA SER A 133 23.50 2.22 9.14
C SER A 133 22.61 2.17 10.39
N LYS A 134 21.28 2.25 10.19
CA LYS A 134 20.27 2.09 11.25
C LYS A 134 19.92 0.63 11.54
N LYS A 135 20.65 -0.34 10.98
CA LYS A 135 20.46 -1.79 11.16
C LYS A 135 19.05 -2.22 10.69
N ALA A 136 18.61 -1.70 9.56
CA ALA A 136 17.37 -2.17 8.93
C ALA A 136 17.46 -3.66 8.59
N THR A 137 16.41 -4.40 8.89
CA THR A 137 16.28 -5.82 8.51
C THR A 137 15.74 -6.00 7.09
N ALA A 138 15.10 -4.96 6.55
CA ALA A 138 14.62 -4.92 5.17
C ALA A 138 14.48 -3.47 4.71
N ILE A 139 14.76 -3.25 3.42
CA ILE A 139 14.56 -1.97 2.75
C ILE A 139 13.56 -2.23 1.62
N TRP A 140 12.47 -1.48 1.64
CA TRP A 140 11.40 -1.61 0.68
C TRP A 140 11.22 -0.35 -0.15
N LEU A 141 10.67 -0.51 -1.31
CA LEU A 141 10.06 0.56 -2.09
C LEU A 141 8.87 -0.01 -2.88
N HIS A 142 8.04 0.87 -3.40
CA HIS A 142 7.09 0.49 -4.44
C HIS A 142 7.21 1.43 -5.63
N VAL A 143 6.96 0.91 -6.80
CA VAL A 143 7.04 1.62 -8.07
C VAL A 143 5.82 1.28 -8.91
N ARG A 144 5.34 2.23 -9.71
CA ARG A 144 4.26 1.97 -10.67
C ARG A 144 4.76 1.04 -11.77
N ASP A 145 3.93 0.11 -12.21
CA ASP A 145 4.26 -0.85 -13.28
C ASP A 145 4.42 -0.19 -14.66
N ASP A 146 3.86 1.01 -14.83
CA ASP A 146 4.00 1.83 -16.04
C ASP A 146 5.27 2.73 -16.04
N ASN A 147 6.19 2.53 -15.08
CA ASN A 147 7.46 3.25 -15.01
C ASN A 147 8.68 2.34 -15.18
N PRO A 148 8.96 1.86 -16.42
CA PRO A 148 10.05 0.92 -16.69
C PRO A 148 11.43 1.47 -16.33
N GLY A 149 11.62 2.80 -16.42
CA GLY A 149 12.88 3.43 -16.07
C GLY A 149 13.21 3.32 -14.57
N ALA A 150 12.22 3.52 -13.71
CA ALA A 150 12.39 3.36 -12.27
C ALA A 150 12.51 1.88 -11.88
N ILE A 151 11.73 0.99 -12.50
CA ILE A 151 11.82 -0.46 -12.27
C ILE A 151 13.25 -0.95 -12.54
N LYS A 152 13.80 -0.58 -13.70
CA LYS A 152 15.19 -0.92 -14.07
C LYS A 152 16.20 -0.34 -13.07
N LEU A 153 16.05 0.92 -12.69
CA LEU A 153 16.92 1.59 -11.72
C LEU A 153 16.98 0.81 -10.39
N TYR A 154 15.83 0.41 -9.87
CA TYR A 154 15.76 -0.30 -8.59
C TYR A 154 16.27 -1.74 -8.72
N ALA A 155 15.98 -2.44 -9.79
CA ALA A 155 16.55 -3.76 -10.07
C ALA A 155 18.09 -3.71 -10.14
N ASP A 156 18.66 -2.71 -10.83
CA ASP A 156 20.10 -2.47 -10.90
C ASP A 156 20.75 -2.15 -9.53
N LEU A 157 19.96 -1.66 -8.56
CA LEU A 157 20.39 -1.41 -7.19
C LEU A 157 20.21 -2.62 -6.26
N GLY A 158 19.75 -3.74 -6.80
CA GLY A 158 19.58 -5.00 -6.07
C GLY A 158 18.21 -5.21 -5.44
N PHE A 159 17.22 -4.38 -5.76
CA PHE A 159 15.84 -4.63 -5.36
C PHE A 159 15.22 -5.74 -6.20
N GLN A 160 14.52 -6.65 -5.54
CA GLN A 160 13.76 -7.74 -6.16
C GLN A 160 12.27 -7.52 -6.00
N GLU A 161 11.50 -7.81 -7.04
CA GLU A 161 10.04 -7.81 -6.97
C GLU A 161 9.56 -8.89 -6.01
N ILE A 162 8.72 -8.51 -5.05
CA ILE A 162 8.13 -9.41 -4.05
C ILE A 162 6.65 -9.60 -4.29
N ALA A 163 5.96 -8.52 -4.72
CA ALA A 163 4.53 -8.57 -5.00
C ALA A 163 4.17 -7.48 -6.01
N ARG A 164 3.12 -7.75 -6.79
CA ARG A 164 2.51 -6.78 -7.70
C ARG A 164 1.03 -6.69 -7.37
N ARG A 165 0.55 -5.49 -7.08
CA ARG A 165 -0.81 -5.28 -6.58
C ARG A 165 -1.48 -4.14 -7.31
N THR A 166 -2.74 -4.35 -7.69
CA THR A 166 -3.58 -3.32 -8.30
C THR A 166 -4.52 -2.75 -7.25
N ASN A 167 -4.48 -1.44 -7.10
CA ASN A 167 -5.46 -0.71 -6.31
C ASN A 167 -6.67 -0.40 -7.21
N TRP A 168 -7.82 -0.86 -6.77
CA TRP A 168 -9.11 -0.68 -7.43
C TRP A 168 -9.97 0.29 -6.64
N GLN A 169 -10.80 1.04 -7.33
CA GLN A 169 -11.76 1.95 -6.72
C GLN A 169 -13.14 1.71 -7.28
N ALA A 170 -14.14 1.67 -6.39
CA ALA A 170 -15.52 1.53 -6.80
C ALA A 170 -15.99 2.74 -7.63
N ASN A 171 -16.66 2.49 -8.74
CA ASN A 171 -17.34 3.54 -9.49
C ASN A 171 -18.56 4.03 -8.69
N PRO A 172 -18.87 5.33 -8.63
CA PRO A 172 -20.10 5.82 -8.00
C PRO A 172 -21.38 5.29 -8.64
N ASP A 173 -21.35 4.89 -9.91
CA ASP A 173 -22.49 4.27 -10.57
C ASP A 173 -22.88 2.92 -9.94
N LEU A 174 -24.14 2.76 -9.56
CA LEU A 174 -24.71 1.59 -8.91
C LEU A 174 -25.54 0.71 -9.85
N SER A 175 -25.45 0.91 -11.16
CA SER A 175 -26.08 -0.02 -12.09
C SER A 175 -25.28 -1.32 -12.16
N PHE A 176 -25.94 -2.44 -11.89
CA PHE A 176 -25.31 -3.74 -11.80
C PHE A 176 -26.10 -4.79 -12.58
N PRO A 177 -25.43 -5.83 -13.12
CA PRO A 177 -26.10 -6.98 -13.68
C PRO A 177 -27.00 -7.69 -12.65
N LYS A 178 -27.95 -8.46 -13.12
CA LYS A 178 -28.80 -9.28 -12.25
C LYS A 178 -27.93 -10.23 -11.43
N PRO A 179 -28.26 -10.44 -10.14
CA PRO A 179 -27.51 -11.39 -9.30
C PRO A 179 -27.60 -12.81 -9.86
N ALA A 180 -26.55 -13.59 -9.71
CA ALA A 180 -26.57 -15.02 -9.97
C ALA A 180 -27.54 -15.72 -9.02
N THR A 181 -28.24 -16.74 -9.51
CA THR A 181 -29.28 -17.42 -8.75
C THR A 181 -28.73 -18.43 -7.75
N ASP A 182 -27.53 -18.96 -8.00
CA ASP A 182 -26.95 -20.08 -7.25
C ASP A 182 -26.01 -19.66 -6.12
N ILE A 183 -25.90 -18.36 -5.85
CA ILE A 183 -25.05 -17.78 -4.78
C ILE A 183 -25.96 -17.17 -3.72
N GLU A 184 -25.64 -17.48 -2.46
CA GLU A 184 -26.22 -16.83 -1.29
C GLU A 184 -25.17 -15.97 -0.59
N ILE A 185 -25.52 -14.72 -0.23
CA ILE A 185 -24.61 -13.80 0.45
C ILE A 185 -25.19 -13.49 1.82
N ASN A 186 -24.40 -13.85 2.84
CA ASN A 186 -24.77 -13.67 4.25
C ASN A 186 -23.62 -13.02 5.03
N LEU A 187 -23.89 -12.64 6.28
CA LEU A 187 -22.83 -12.35 7.23
C LEU A 187 -21.95 -13.60 7.42
N ARG A 188 -20.65 -13.40 7.44
CA ARG A 188 -19.70 -14.51 7.53
C ARG A 188 -19.89 -15.31 8.82
N HIS A 189 -20.29 -16.57 8.71
CA HIS A 189 -20.44 -17.46 9.85
C HIS A 189 -19.06 -17.90 10.41
N PRO A 190 -18.88 -18.03 11.75
CA PRO A 190 -17.61 -18.43 12.38
C PRO A 190 -16.98 -19.71 11.82
N ARG A 191 -17.77 -20.69 11.37
CA ARG A 191 -17.29 -21.97 10.80
C ARG A 191 -16.35 -21.78 9.60
N PHE A 192 -16.49 -20.67 8.85
CA PHE A 192 -15.68 -20.37 7.67
C PHE A 192 -14.32 -19.73 7.99
N TRP A 193 -14.02 -19.50 9.28
CA TRP A 193 -12.81 -18.79 9.67
C TRP A 193 -11.52 -19.44 9.17
N ALA A 194 -11.38 -20.76 9.31
CA ALA A 194 -10.17 -21.48 8.90
C ALA A 194 -9.88 -21.29 7.41
N GLN A 195 -10.92 -21.42 6.57
CA GLN A 195 -10.83 -21.26 5.12
C GLN A 195 -10.57 -19.80 4.73
N GLN A 196 -11.28 -18.86 5.34
CA GLN A 196 -11.04 -17.43 5.15
C GLN A 196 -9.60 -17.03 5.51
N LEU A 197 -9.09 -17.54 6.64
CA LEU A 197 -7.72 -17.26 7.10
C LEU A 197 -6.67 -17.74 6.09
N ASP A 198 -6.84 -18.95 5.57
CA ASP A 198 -5.95 -19.51 4.55
C ASP A 198 -5.93 -18.62 3.29
N TRP A 199 -7.10 -18.19 2.82
CA TRP A 199 -7.19 -17.32 1.66
C TRP A 199 -6.61 -15.91 1.91
N LEU A 200 -6.89 -15.32 3.07
CA LEU A 200 -6.34 -14.02 3.44
C LEU A 200 -4.82 -14.04 3.52
N ARG A 201 -4.22 -15.09 4.09
CA ARG A 201 -2.76 -15.22 4.16
C ARG A 201 -2.08 -15.35 2.79
N ARG A 202 -2.75 -15.97 1.83
CA ARG A 202 -2.24 -16.02 0.44
C ARG A 202 -2.34 -14.70 -0.26
N LEU A 203 -3.46 -13.99 -0.11
CA LEU A 203 -3.73 -12.75 -0.82
C LEU A 203 -3.08 -11.53 -0.16
N TYR A 204 -2.86 -11.59 1.15
CA TYR A 204 -2.25 -10.53 1.96
C TYR A 204 -1.10 -11.13 2.78
N PRO A 205 0.05 -11.42 2.13
CA PRO A 205 1.14 -12.15 2.74
C PRO A 205 1.80 -11.37 3.88
N ASP A 206 2.30 -12.09 4.89
CA ASP A 206 2.89 -11.53 6.10
C ASP A 206 4.07 -10.57 5.84
N ASN A 207 4.78 -10.74 4.72
CA ASN A 207 5.90 -9.87 4.37
C ASN A 207 5.48 -8.43 4.01
N LEU A 208 4.19 -8.18 3.75
CA LEU A 208 3.63 -6.84 3.52
C LEU A 208 2.71 -6.39 4.68
N SER A 209 2.56 -7.19 5.75
CA SER A 209 1.67 -6.88 6.88
C SER A 209 2.03 -5.58 7.60
N TRP A 210 3.33 -5.22 7.60
CA TRP A 210 3.84 -4.00 8.22
C TRP A 210 3.32 -2.70 7.56
N TYR A 211 2.92 -2.78 6.29
CA TYR A 211 2.36 -1.66 5.53
C TYR A 211 0.84 -1.70 5.44
N GLN A 212 0.27 -2.90 5.42
CA GLN A 212 -1.18 -3.08 5.25
C GLN A 212 -1.91 -2.95 6.59
N PRO A 213 -2.98 -2.15 6.67
CA PRO A 213 -3.72 -1.96 7.91
C PRO A 213 -4.59 -3.17 8.29
N LEU A 214 -4.60 -4.25 7.50
CA LEU A 214 -5.39 -5.45 7.77
C LEU A 214 -4.83 -6.24 8.95
N ASN A 215 -5.42 -6.05 10.11
CA ASN A 215 -5.14 -6.92 11.27
C ASN A 215 -5.98 -8.19 11.17
N ILE A 216 -5.40 -9.26 10.58
CA ILE A 216 -6.08 -10.54 10.40
C ILE A 216 -6.54 -11.12 11.77
N ASN A 217 -5.79 -10.90 12.84
CA ASN A 217 -6.16 -11.38 14.17
C ASN A 217 -7.44 -10.73 14.70
N ALA A 218 -7.69 -9.45 14.34
CA ALA A 218 -8.93 -8.77 14.71
C ALA A 218 -10.18 -9.37 14.03
N LEU A 219 -10.00 -10.14 12.95
CA LEU A 219 -11.10 -10.79 12.22
C LEU A 219 -11.51 -12.13 12.82
N LYS A 220 -10.67 -12.71 13.71
CA LYS A 220 -10.91 -14.02 14.32
C LYS A 220 -12.23 -14.00 15.10
N PRO A 221 -13.10 -15.02 14.94
CA PRO A 221 -14.29 -15.17 15.76
C PRO A 221 -13.92 -15.49 17.22
N GLY A 222 -14.78 -15.11 18.15
CA GLY A 222 -14.64 -15.42 19.56
C GLY A 222 -15.06 -14.25 20.46
N LEU A 223 -15.44 -14.58 21.70
CA LEU A 223 -15.98 -13.62 22.68
C LEU A 223 -14.96 -12.51 23.00
N ILE A 224 -13.69 -12.87 23.19
CA ILE A 224 -12.62 -11.91 23.51
C ILE A 224 -12.44 -10.91 22.38
N ASN A 225 -12.38 -11.37 21.12
CA ASN A 225 -12.25 -10.49 19.98
C ASN A 225 -13.52 -9.67 19.71
N TRP A 226 -14.69 -10.19 20.07
CA TRP A 226 -15.94 -9.45 20.01
C TRP A 226 -15.95 -8.32 21.03
N LEU A 227 -15.56 -8.59 22.29
CA LEU A 227 -15.38 -7.57 23.32
C LEU A 227 -14.34 -6.50 22.92
N TYR A 228 -13.18 -6.95 22.42
CA TYR A 228 -12.14 -6.04 21.94
C TYR A 228 -12.66 -5.06 20.87
N ARG A 229 -13.41 -5.58 19.88
CA ARG A 229 -14.03 -4.75 18.83
C ARG A 229 -15.05 -3.78 19.39
N LEU A 230 -15.84 -4.20 20.37
CA LEU A 230 -16.84 -3.36 21.03
C LEU A 230 -16.17 -2.23 21.80
N PHE A 231 -15.12 -2.51 22.58
CA PHE A 231 -14.40 -1.49 23.35
C PHE A 231 -13.59 -0.52 22.49
N MET A 232 -13.08 -0.97 21.34
CA MET A 232 -12.27 -0.17 20.44
C MET A 232 -13.08 0.52 19.34
N ASP A 233 -14.43 0.43 19.39
CA ASP A 233 -15.36 0.96 18.37
C ASP A 233 -15.01 0.54 16.93
N PHE A 234 -14.45 -0.67 16.76
CA PHE A 234 -14.16 -1.22 15.45
C PHE A 234 -15.42 -1.79 14.79
N ASN A 235 -16.03 -1.00 13.92
CA ASN A 235 -17.18 -1.44 13.13
C ASN A 235 -16.72 -2.31 11.93
N ILE A 236 -16.29 -3.55 12.20
CA ILE A 236 -15.87 -4.49 11.16
C ILE A 236 -17.09 -5.30 10.70
N LYS A 237 -17.39 -5.27 9.40
CA LYS A 237 -18.40 -6.14 8.79
C LYS A 237 -17.73 -7.16 7.88
N GLN A 238 -18.20 -8.39 7.95
CA GLN A 238 -17.69 -9.49 7.15
C GLN A 238 -18.86 -10.23 6.48
N TRP A 239 -18.77 -10.44 5.18
CA TRP A 239 -19.73 -11.19 4.39
C TRP A 239 -19.07 -12.41 3.78
N ALA A 240 -19.90 -13.41 3.49
CA ALA A 240 -19.52 -14.64 2.79
C ALA A 240 -20.49 -14.90 1.65
N ALA A 241 -19.97 -15.29 0.51
CA ALA A 241 -20.71 -15.88 -0.59
C ALA A 241 -20.58 -17.40 -0.51
N VAL A 242 -21.70 -18.10 -0.45
CA VAL A 242 -21.78 -19.57 -0.36
C VAL A 242 -22.62 -20.13 -1.50
N SER A 243 -22.38 -21.39 -1.88
CA SER A 243 -23.23 -22.09 -2.84
C SER A 243 -24.60 -22.39 -2.24
N LYS A 244 -25.68 -22.07 -2.98
CA LYS A 244 -27.04 -22.44 -2.55
C LYS A 244 -27.32 -23.94 -2.61
N ARG A 245 -26.54 -24.69 -3.41
CA ARG A 245 -26.79 -26.13 -3.62
C ARG A 245 -26.50 -26.95 -2.37
N ASP A 246 -25.46 -26.56 -1.63
CA ASP A 246 -25.04 -27.29 -0.41
C ASP A 246 -24.90 -26.40 0.84
N GLY A 247 -24.97 -25.07 0.68
CA GLY A 247 -24.88 -24.10 1.80
C GLY A 247 -23.62 -24.17 2.65
N GLU A 248 -22.76 -25.15 2.36
CA GLU A 248 -21.53 -25.44 3.12
C GLU A 248 -20.27 -25.00 2.37
N ASN A 249 -20.36 -24.85 1.06
CA ASN A 249 -19.21 -24.51 0.23
C ASN A 249 -19.02 -23.00 0.19
N LEU A 250 -18.01 -22.52 0.92
CA LEU A 250 -17.59 -21.13 0.88
C LEU A 250 -16.89 -20.84 -0.45
N LEU A 251 -17.33 -19.79 -1.14
CA LEU A 251 -16.83 -19.38 -2.46
C LEU A 251 -15.98 -18.12 -2.40
N ALA A 252 -16.42 -17.13 -1.61
CA ALA A 252 -15.70 -15.87 -1.40
C ALA A 252 -16.04 -15.26 -0.05
N THR A 253 -15.13 -14.43 0.48
CA THR A 253 -15.35 -13.60 1.67
C THR A 253 -14.95 -12.17 1.41
N LEU A 254 -15.60 -11.21 2.08
CA LEU A 254 -15.22 -9.83 2.06
C LEU A 254 -15.30 -9.24 3.47
N THR A 255 -14.27 -8.49 3.82
CA THR A 255 -14.19 -7.74 5.06
C THR A 255 -14.15 -6.25 4.73
N TRP A 256 -14.99 -5.49 5.40
CA TRP A 256 -14.96 -4.03 5.41
C TRP A 256 -14.51 -3.53 6.77
N MET A 257 -13.56 -2.60 6.74
CA MET A 257 -13.02 -1.95 7.93
C MET A 257 -13.02 -0.43 7.71
N PRO A 258 -13.89 0.33 8.37
CA PRO A 258 -13.87 1.79 8.25
C PRO A 258 -12.60 2.37 8.87
N GLN A 259 -11.95 3.25 8.14
CA GLN A 259 -10.69 3.89 8.57
C GLN A 259 -10.84 5.39 8.80
N GLY A 260 -12.07 5.91 8.80
CA GLY A 260 -12.37 7.33 9.01
C GLY A 260 -11.92 8.27 7.86
N GLY A 261 -11.52 7.70 6.73
CA GLY A 261 -11.11 8.44 5.53
C GLY A 261 -12.23 8.65 4.52
N ARG A 262 -11.93 9.32 3.39
CA ARG A 262 -12.85 9.43 2.24
C ARG A 262 -12.89 8.18 1.38
N THR A 263 -11.91 7.32 1.52
CA THR A 263 -11.81 6.02 0.85
C THR A 263 -11.73 4.95 1.91
N GLU A 264 -12.60 3.97 1.86
CA GLU A 264 -12.65 2.88 2.81
C GLU A 264 -12.14 1.59 2.18
N ALA A 265 -11.23 0.91 2.87
CA ALA A 265 -10.65 -0.33 2.40
C ALA A 265 -11.60 -1.51 2.59
N ILE A 266 -11.72 -2.33 1.53
CA ILE A 266 -12.31 -3.64 1.60
C ILE A 266 -11.26 -4.70 1.27
N TYR A 267 -11.36 -5.84 1.92
CA TYR A 267 -10.44 -6.97 1.78
C TYR A 267 -11.23 -8.19 1.32
N ALA A 268 -11.06 -8.54 0.06
CA ALA A 268 -11.74 -9.68 -0.53
C ALA A 268 -10.80 -10.89 -0.55
N ALA A 269 -11.35 -12.07 -0.33
CA ALA A 269 -10.63 -13.32 -0.45
C ALA A 269 -11.53 -14.39 -1.06
N THR A 270 -10.98 -15.21 -1.93
CA THR A 270 -11.68 -16.26 -2.65
C THR A 270 -10.79 -17.48 -2.84
N ARG A 271 -11.40 -18.60 -3.19
CA ARG A 271 -10.71 -19.82 -3.55
C ARG A 271 -9.82 -19.55 -4.77
N SER A 272 -8.57 -19.98 -4.74
CA SER A 272 -7.63 -19.84 -5.84
C SER A 272 -8.13 -20.55 -7.11
N LEU A 273 -7.93 -19.92 -8.28
CA LEU A 273 -8.22 -20.54 -9.58
C LEU A 273 -7.23 -21.64 -9.99
N VAL A 274 -6.23 -21.98 -9.16
CA VAL A 274 -5.12 -22.88 -9.50
C VAL A 274 -5.48 -24.35 -9.32
N LEU A 275 -6.72 -24.70 -9.00
CA LEU A 275 -7.13 -26.11 -9.01
C LEU A 275 -7.63 -26.53 -10.40
N PRO A 276 -7.32 -27.78 -10.85
CA PRO A 276 -7.81 -28.26 -12.14
C PRO A 276 -9.32 -28.12 -12.22
N LYS A 277 -9.82 -27.81 -13.41
CA LYS A 277 -11.26 -27.76 -13.73
C LYS A 277 -11.91 -29.12 -13.45
N GLU A 278 -12.21 -29.37 -12.19
CA GLU A 278 -13.07 -30.46 -11.80
C GLU A 278 -14.49 -29.90 -11.71
N SER A 279 -15.31 -30.36 -12.60
CA SER A 279 -16.74 -30.13 -12.84
C SER A 279 -17.14 -28.75 -13.38
N ARG A 280 -17.76 -28.79 -14.56
CA ARG A 280 -18.40 -27.66 -15.28
C ARG A 280 -19.63 -27.09 -14.56
N ASP A 281 -20.03 -27.62 -13.43
CA ASP A 281 -21.27 -27.28 -12.72
C ASP A 281 -21.04 -26.48 -11.42
N ASP A 282 -19.78 -26.14 -11.09
CA ASP A 282 -19.47 -25.41 -9.85
C ASP A 282 -19.44 -23.90 -10.13
N VAL A 283 -20.21 -23.14 -9.33
CA VAL A 283 -20.19 -21.67 -9.35
C VAL A 283 -18.75 -21.22 -9.12
N SER A 284 -18.21 -20.45 -10.06
CA SER A 284 -16.80 -20.05 -9.99
C SER A 284 -16.57 -19.07 -8.83
N GLY A 285 -15.41 -19.15 -8.19
CA GLY A 285 -14.99 -18.18 -7.18
C GLY A 285 -14.98 -16.73 -7.73
N ALA A 286 -14.77 -16.56 -9.04
CA ALA A 286 -14.82 -15.28 -9.72
C ALA A 286 -16.24 -14.70 -9.75
N GLU A 287 -17.24 -15.53 -10.07
CA GLU A 287 -18.65 -15.11 -10.06
C GLU A 287 -19.11 -14.77 -8.63
N ALA A 288 -18.74 -15.58 -7.66
CA ALA A 288 -19.03 -15.33 -6.26
C ALA A 288 -18.39 -14.03 -5.75
N LEU A 289 -17.15 -13.75 -6.14
CA LEU A 289 -16.48 -12.49 -5.84
C LEU A 289 -17.22 -11.30 -6.46
N THR A 290 -17.61 -11.39 -7.73
CA THR A 290 -18.39 -10.34 -8.42
C THR A 290 -19.67 -10.03 -7.66
N GLN A 291 -20.47 -11.03 -7.35
CA GLN A 291 -21.73 -10.85 -6.63
C GLN A 291 -21.54 -10.29 -5.22
N LEU A 292 -20.51 -10.75 -4.53
CA LEU A 292 -20.15 -10.27 -3.19
C LEU A 292 -19.72 -8.80 -3.20
N LEU A 293 -18.89 -8.40 -4.15
CA LEU A 293 -18.48 -7.01 -4.34
C LEU A 293 -19.67 -6.10 -4.67
N ILE A 294 -20.59 -6.54 -5.55
CA ILE A 294 -21.82 -5.82 -5.87
C ILE A 294 -22.70 -5.66 -4.63
N HIS A 295 -22.90 -6.75 -3.86
CA HIS A 295 -23.68 -6.73 -2.62
C HIS A 295 -23.15 -5.71 -1.64
N VAL A 296 -21.83 -5.71 -1.40
CA VAL A 296 -21.20 -4.80 -0.45
C VAL A 296 -21.26 -3.35 -0.91
N ARG A 297 -21.08 -3.07 -2.20
CA ARG A 297 -21.27 -1.72 -2.76
C ARG A 297 -22.69 -1.19 -2.52
N ARG A 298 -23.72 -2.03 -2.64
CA ARG A 298 -25.11 -1.67 -2.32
C ARG A 298 -25.31 -1.45 -0.83
N ALA A 299 -24.79 -2.36 -0.01
CA ALA A 299 -24.88 -2.28 1.45
C ALA A 299 -24.17 -1.06 2.04
N LEU A 300 -23.14 -0.55 1.36
CA LEU A 300 -22.33 0.59 1.74
C LEU A 300 -22.50 1.81 0.81
N ALA A 301 -23.65 1.93 0.13
CA ALA A 301 -23.88 3.00 -0.84
C ALA A 301 -23.78 4.43 -0.25
N ASN A 302 -24.07 4.59 1.04
CA ASN A 302 -23.98 5.86 1.76
C ASN A 302 -22.60 6.10 2.43
N HIS A 303 -21.67 5.19 2.21
CA HIS A 303 -20.31 5.29 2.75
C HIS A 303 -19.36 5.96 1.73
N PRO A 304 -18.17 6.39 2.20
CA PRO A 304 -17.11 6.84 1.30
C PRO A 304 -16.76 5.82 0.23
N THR A 305 -16.06 6.28 -0.80
CA THR A 305 -15.65 5.43 -1.93
C THR A 305 -14.86 4.21 -1.46
N LEU A 306 -15.30 3.01 -1.87
CA LEU A 306 -14.64 1.77 -1.52
C LEU A 306 -13.38 1.56 -2.38
N SER A 307 -12.31 1.10 -1.76
CA SER A 307 -11.08 0.68 -2.44
C SER A 307 -10.73 -0.77 -2.11
N LEU A 308 -10.25 -1.49 -3.11
CA LEU A 308 -9.77 -2.85 -3.01
C LEU A 308 -8.33 -2.91 -3.50
N ASP A 309 -7.42 -3.43 -2.69
CA ASP A 309 -6.06 -3.75 -3.10
C ASP A 309 -5.96 -5.27 -3.32
N TYR A 310 -5.63 -5.68 -4.56
CA TYR A 310 -5.67 -7.09 -4.95
C TYR A 310 -4.42 -7.48 -5.77
N PRO A 311 -3.95 -8.74 -5.74
CA PRO A 311 -2.85 -9.17 -6.60
C PRO A 311 -3.12 -8.85 -8.06
N ALA A 312 -2.15 -8.26 -8.75
CA ALA A 312 -2.31 -7.82 -10.12
C ALA A 312 -2.53 -9.01 -11.07
N GLY A 313 -3.51 -8.88 -11.95
CA GLY A 313 -3.88 -9.92 -12.91
C GLY A 313 -4.83 -10.97 -12.34
N GLU A 314 -5.01 -11.08 -11.02
CA GLU A 314 -5.95 -12.00 -10.42
C GLU A 314 -7.36 -11.39 -10.35
N MET A 315 -8.39 -12.17 -10.68
CA MET A 315 -9.81 -11.79 -10.59
C MET A 315 -10.17 -10.47 -11.30
N THR A 316 -9.36 -10.04 -12.26
CA THR A 316 -9.52 -8.75 -12.96
C THR A 316 -10.91 -8.58 -13.54
N ASP A 317 -11.40 -9.58 -14.30
CA ASP A 317 -12.72 -9.51 -14.95
C ASP A 317 -13.86 -9.48 -13.92
N ALA A 318 -13.72 -10.23 -12.82
CA ALA A 318 -14.69 -10.25 -11.73
C ALA A 318 -14.79 -8.88 -11.03
N ILE A 319 -13.65 -8.26 -10.78
CA ILE A 319 -13.57 -6.94 -10.13
C ILE A 319 -14.11 -5.85 -11.05
N LEU A 320 -13.78 -5.91 -12.36
CA LEU A 320 -14.35 -5.00 -13.39
C LEU A 320 -15.86 -5.16 -13.50
N ALA A 321 -16.36 -6.40 -13.58
CA ALA A 321 -17.79 -6.70 -13.67
C ALA A 321 -18.56 -6.22 -12.42
N ALA A 322 -17.92 -6.18 -11.27
CA ALA A 322 -18.47 -5.57 -10.06
C ALA A 322 -18.42 -4.02 -10.06
N GLY A 323 -17.98 -3.38 -11.17
CA GLY A 323 -17.96 -1.94 -11.34
C GLY A 323 -16.85 -1.23 -10.58
N PHE A 324 -15.72 -1.91 -10.32
CA PHE A 324 -14.50 -1.25 -9.89
C PHE A 324 -13.64 -0.88 -11.10
N LYS A 325 -12.85 0.19 -10.96
CA LYS A 325 -11.87 0.62 -11.95
C LYS A 325 -10.47 0.54 -11.37
N PRO A 326 -9.46 0.09 -12.14
CA PRO A 326 -8.09 0.12 -11.68
C PRO A 326 -7.61 1.57 -11.59
N ARG A 327 -6.98 1.92 -10.48
CA ARG A 327 -6.35 3.25 -10.28
C ARG A 327 -4.87 3.21 -10.61
N ARG A 328 -4.17 2.23 -10.05
CA ARG A 328 -2.73 2.04 -10.24
C ARG A 328 -2.34 0.61 -9.88
N THR A 329 -1.31 0.12 -10.54
CA THR A 329 -0.63 -1.10 -10.16
C THR A 329 0.75 -0.76 -9.60
N LEU A 330 1.06 -1.28 -8.42
CA LEU A 330 2.33 -1.08 -7.73
C LEU A 330 3.10 -2.37 -7.66
N ILE A 331 4.38 -2.31 -8.01
CA ILE A 331 5.36 -3.36 -7.81
C ILE A 331 6.07 -3.08 -6.49
N TRP A 332 5.91 -3.98 -5.53
CA TRP A 332 6.60 -3.94 -4.24
C TRP A 332 7.94 -4.64 -4.37
N MET A 333 9.01 -3.92 -4.08
CA MET A 333 10.38 -4.42 -4.23
C MET A 333 11.12 -4.31 -2.90
N ARG A 334 12.03 -5.27 -2.65
CA ARG A 334 12.82 -5.36 -1.43
C ARG A 334 14.31 -5.60 -1.73
N ALA A 335 15.20 -4.95 -0.95
CA ALA A 335 16.64 -5.16 -0.90
C ALA A 335 17.10 -5.58 0.50
#